data_2352bf2a43ea63dc992749b2f5e25fb8
#
_entry.id   2352bf2a43ea63dc992749b2f5e25fb8
#
_cell.length_a   1.000
_cell.length_b   1.000
_cell.length_c   1.000
_cell.angle_alpha   90.00
_cell.angle_beta   90.00
_cell.angle_gamma   90.00
#
_symmetry.space_group_name_H-M   'P 1'
#
loop_
_entity.id
_entity.type
_entity.pdbx_description
1 polymer ?
#
loop_
_entity_poly.entity_id
_entity_poly.type
_entity_poly.pdbx_seq_one_letter_code
_entity_poly.pdbx_strand_id
1 'polypeptide(L)'
;MSRILIIEDDEKLREELKIFLNKNGYEATILTTFDNTIQDILKRKPDLILLDINLPNTDGEYICKEIRKQSNMPIIIVTSRDNEIDELLSINNGADHYIT
;
A
#
# COMPACT_ATOMS: atom_id res chain seq x y z
N MET A 1 9.92 -16.58 -1.62
CA MET A 1 10.20 -15.19 -1.16
C MET A 1 8.92 -14.37 -1.27
N SER A 2 8.56 -13.69 -0.19
CA SER A 2 7.32 -12.89 -0.20
C SER A 2 7.47 -11.64 -1.07
N ARG A 3 6.46 -11.40 -1.90
CA ARG A 3 6.42 -10.23 -2.77
C ARG A 3 5.64 -9.12 -2.10
N ILE A 4 6.27 -7.97 -1.95
CA ILE A 4 5.65 -6.80 -1.34
C ILE A 4 5.55 -5.71 -2.40
N LEU A 5 4.34 -5.20 -2.62
CA LEU A 5 4.12 -4.09 -3.53
C LEU A 5 4.03 -2.80 -2.74
N ILE A 6 4.87 -1.83 -3.09
CA ILE A 6 4.91 -0.53 -2.43
C ILE A 6 4.15 0.47 -3.29
N ILE A 7 3.13 1.11 -2.71
CA ILE A 7 2.33 2.13 -3.38
C ILE A 7 2.52 3.43 -2.62
N GLU A 8 3.47 4.23 -3.08
CA GLU A 8 3.92 5.46 -2.46
C GLU A 8 4.37 6.42 -3.55
N ASP A 9 3.90 7.68 -3.51
CA ASP A 9 4.26 8.67 -4.51
C ASP A 9 5.55 9.43 -4.18
N ASP A 10 5.98 9.44 -2.91
CA ASP A 10 7.26 10.02 -2.54
C ASP A 10 8.39 9.11 -3.03
N GLU A 11 9.09 9.55 -4.05
CA GLU A 11 10.12 8.76 -4.72
C GLU A 11 11.26 8.35 -3.78
N LYS A 12 11.68 9.25 -2.90
CA LYS A 12 12.75 8.96 -1.95
C LYS A 12 12.33 7.92 -0.93
N LEU A 13 11.17 8.09 -0.33
CA LEU A 13 10.64 7.13 0.65
C LEU A 13 10.41 5.77 0.00
N ARG A 14 9.86 5.76 -1.20
CA ARG A 14 9.61 4.55 -1.95
C ARG A 14 10.89 3.75 -2.18
N GLU A 15 11.96 4.41 -2.61
CA GLU A 15 13.24 3.75 -2.84
C GLU A 15 13.88 3.26 -1.55
N GLU A 16 13.79 4.04 -0.47
CA GLU A 16 14.30 3.63 0.84
C GLU A 16 13.58 2.38 1.35
N LEU A 17 12.27 2.33 1.22
CA LEU A 17 11.48 1.17 1.61
C LEU A 17 11.85 -0.07 0.79
N LYS A 18 12.02 0.11 -0.51
CA LYS A 18 12.40 -0.98 -1.41
C LYS A 18 13.76 -1.58 -1.01
N ILE A 19 14.74 -0.72 -0.78
CA ILE A 19 16.09 -1.16 -0.40
C ILE A 19 16.04 -1.91 0.94
N PHE A 20 15.35 -1.35 1.92
CA PHE A 20 15.23 -1.96 3.23
C PHE A 20 14.58 -3.33 3.17
N LEU A 21 13.48 -3.46 2.44
CA LEU A 21 12.77 -4.73 2.34
C LEU A 21 13.58 -5.78 1.58
N ASN A 22 14.24 -5.38 0.50
CA ASN A 22 15.10 -6.30 -0.25
C ASN A 22 16.26 -6.82 0.61
N LYS A 23 16.83 -5.97 1.46
CA LYS A 23 17.88 -6.40 2.38
C LYS A 23 17.41 -7.43 3.40
N ASN A 24 16.13 -7.41 3.73
CA ASN A 24 15.55 -8.30 4.73
C ASN A 24 14.91 -9.54 4.13
N GLY A 25 15.21 -9.86 2.89
CA GLY A 25 14.79 -11.10 2.26
C GLY A 25 13.44 -11.07 1.56
N TYR A 26 12.84 -9.89 1.40
CA TYR A 26 11.59 -9.75 0.66
C TYR A 26 11.86 -9.30 -0.77
N GLU A 27 10.96 -9.63 -1.67
CA GLU A 27 10.99 -9.13 -3.03
C GLU A 27 10.09 -7.91 -3.11
N ALA A 28 10.69 -6.72 -2.98
CA ALA A 28 9.94 -5.47 -3.02
C ALA A 28 9.87 -4.93 -4.44
N THR A 29 8.67 -4.61 -4.88
CA THR A 29 8.43 -3.94 -6.16
C THR A 29 7.66 -2.65 -5.90
N ILE A 30 7.74 -1.72 -6.85
CA ILE A 30 7.09 -0.42 -6.73
C ILE A 30 6.09 -0.23 -7.86
N LEU A 31 5.03 0.54 -7.55
CA LEU A 31 4.08 0.99 -8.56
C LEU A 31 4.44 2.43 -8.89
N THR A 32 4.74 2.70 -10.16
CA THR A 32 5.23 4.01 -10.60
C THR A 32 4.15 4.88 -11.23
N THR A 33 3.01 4.29 -11.58
CA THR A 33 1.87 5.03 -12.14
C THR A 33 0.64 4.74 -11.31
N PHE A 34 -0.24 5.73 -11.18
CA PHE A 34 -1.40 5.62 -10.30
C PHE A 34 -2.74 5.78 -11.04
N ASP A 35 -2.73 5.62 -12.35
CA ASP A 35 -3.95 5.78 -13.15
C ASP A 35 -4.89 4.58 -13.05
N ASN A 36 -4.33 3.36 -12.98
CA ASN A 36 -5.11 2.13 -12.87
C ASN A 36 -4.65 1.30 -11.67
N THR A 37 -4.49 1.95 -10.53
CA THR A 37 -3.87 1.37 -9.35
C THR A 37 -4.52 0.05 -8.91
N ILE A 38 -5.85 0.03 -8.79
CA ILE A 38 -6.57 -1.17 -8.31
C ILE A 38 -6.35 -2.35 -9.26
N GLN A 39 -6.49 -2.11 -10.56
CA GLN A 39 -6.32 -3.16 -11.56
C GLN A 39 -4.89 -3.68 -11.60
N ASP A 40 -3.92 -2.78 -11.48
CA ASP A 40 -2.50 -3.15 -11.46
C ASP A 40 -2.17 -4.02 -10.26
N ILE A 41 -2.70 -3.67 -9.09
CA ILE A 41 -2.51 -4.45 -7.86
C ILE A 41 -3.08 -5.86 -8.02
N LEU A 42 -4.32 -5.95 -8.49
CA LEU A 42 -4.98 -7.24 -8.65
C LEU A 42 -4.27 -8.12 -9.69
N LYS A 43 -3.75 -7.51 -10.72
CA LYS A 43 -3.00 -8.22 -11.77
C LYS A 43 -1.67 -8.77 -11.27
N ARG A 44 -0.96 -8.01 -10.44
CA ARG A 44 0.35 -8.41 -9.92
C ARG A 44 0.26 -9.47 -8.81
N LYS A 45 -0.86 -9.55 -8.11
CA LYS A 45 -1.10 -10.51 -7.02
C LYS A 45 0.04 -10.53 -5.99
N PRO A 46 0.35 -9.40 -5.36
CA PRO A 46 1.39 -9.37 -4.34
C PRO A 46 0.96 -10.13 -3.09
N ASP A 47 1.93 -10.54 -2.28
CA ASP A 47 1.65 -11.19 -1.01
C ASP A 47 1.26 -10.19 0.07
N LEU A 48 1.69 -8.93 -0.08
CA LEU A 48 1.40 -7.85 0.85
C LEU A 48 1.52 -6.51 0.14
N ILE A 49 0.69 -5.55 0.53
CA ILE A 49 0.72 -4.19 0.00
C ILE A 49 1.10 -3.22 1.12
N LEU A 50 2.08 -2.36 0.85
CA LEU A 50 2.34 -1.17 1.65
C LEU A 50 1.71 0.00 0.90
N LEU A 51 0.73 0.65 1.50
CA LEU A 51 -0.11 1.62 0.82
C LEU A 51 -0.09 2.97 1.54
N ASP A 52 0.25 4.02 0.81
CA ASP A 52 0.11 5.39 1.30
C ASP A 52 -1.33 5.86 1.10
N ILE A 53 -1.87 6.58 2.09
CA ILE A 53 -3.21 7.15 2.00
C ILE A 53 -3.24 8.33 1.01
N ASN A 54 -2.18 9.13 1.00
CA ASN A 54 -2.12 10.38 0.22
C ASN A 54 -1.54 10.17 -1.18
N LEU A 55 -2.24 9.41 -2.02
CA LEU A 55 -1.81 9.20 -3.39
C LEU A 55 -2.37 10.26 -4.33
N PRO A 56 -1.63 10.62 -5.39
CA PRO A 56 -2.19 11.51 -6.42
C PRO A 56 -3.33 10.81 -7.15
N ASN A 57 -4.34 11.55 -7.54
CA ASN A 57 -5.48 11.08 -8.32
C ASN A 57 -6.40 10.07 -7.61
N THR A 58 -6.08 9.65 -6.40
CA THR A 58 -6.91 8.69 -5.69
C THR A 58 -6.64 8.73 -4.19
N ASP A 59 -7.52 8.12 -3.41
CA ASP A 59 -7.41 7.99 -1.98
C ASP A 59 -6.99 6.55 -1.65
N GLY A 60 -5.96 6.40 -0.81
CA GLY A 60 -5.51 5.08 -0.38
C GLY A 60 -6.58 4.28 0.34
N GLU A 61 -7.46 4.96 1.09
CA GLU A 61 -8.57 4.28 1.76
C GLU A 61 -9.55 3.70 0.76
N TYR A 62 -9.82 4.42 -0.33
CA TYR A 62 -10.67 3.93 -1.43
C TYR A 62 -10.03 2.69 -2.07
N ILE A 63 -8.73 2.73 -2.32
CA ILE A 63 -8.01 1.59 -2.89
C ILE A 63 -8.15 0.37 -1.99
N CYS A 64 -7.93 0.55 -0.69
CA CYS A 64 -8.05 -0.53 0.29
C CYS A 64 -9.45 -1.17 0.25
N LYS A 65 -10.47 -0.34 0.26
CA LYS A 65 -11.86 -0.80 0.21
C LYS A 65 -12.16 -1.59 -1.05
N GLU A 66 -11.71 -1.09 -2.21
CA GLU A 66 -11.96 -1.76 -3.49
C GLU A 66 -11.19 -3.07 -3.63
N ILE A 67 -9.96 -3.13 -3.14
CA ILE A 67 -9.18 -4.36 -3.12
C ILE A 67 -9.88 -5.41 -2.25
N ARG A 68 -10.39 -5.00 -1.07
CA ARG A 68 -11.07 -5.92 -0.14
C ARG A 68 -12.32 -6.56 -0.71
N LYS A 69 -12.98 -5.93 -1.68
CA LYS A 69 -14.14 -6.54 -2.35
C LYS A 69 -13.74 -7.76 -3.17
N GLN A 70 -12.48 -7.86 -3.58
CA GLN A 70 -12.03 -8.87 -4.53
C GLN A 70 -10.90 -9.76 -3.99
N SER A 71 -10.27 -9.40 -2.88
CA SER A 71 -9.11 -10.13 -2.37
C SER A 71 -8.95 -9.94 -0.88
N ASN A 72 -8.35 -10.94 -0.24
CA ASN A 72 -8.00 -10.91 1.19
C ASN A 72 -6.50 -10.65 1.40
N MET A 73 -5.80 -10.16 0.37
CA MET A 73 -4.36 -9.90 0.52
C MET A 73 -4.09 -8.91 1.66
N PRO A 74 -3.02 -9.07 2.44
CA PRO A 74 -2.69 -8.17 3.53
C PRO A 74 -2.37 -6.76 3.02
N ILE A 75 -2.93 -5.76 3.69
CA ILE A 75 -2.72 -4.33 3.36
C ILE A 75 -2.27 -3.61 4.62
N ILE A 76 -1.12 -2.95 4.54
CA ILE A 76 -0.60 -2.11 5.62
C ILE A 76 -0.59 -0.67 5.12
N ILE A 77 -1.27 0.21 5.83
CA ILE A 77 -1.25 1.64 5.53
C ILE A 77 0.01 2.23 6.15
N VAL A 78 0.82 2.91 5.34
CA VAL A 78 2.02 3.62 5.79
C VAL A 78 1.88 5.06 5.35
N THR A 79 1.82 5.98 6.30
CA THR A 79 1.60 7.38 5.97
C THR A 79 2.27 8.29 7.00
N SER A 80 2.56 9.52 6.60
CA SER A 80 3.05 10.55 7.50
C SER A 80 1.93 11.22 8.30
N ARG A 81 0.66 10.92 8.01
CA ARG A 81 -0.46 11.47 8.77
C ARG A 81 -0.62 10.71 10.09
N ASP A 82 -0.56 11.45 11.19
CA ASP A 82 -0.79 10.91 12.52
C ASP A 82 -2.16 11.39 12.99
N ASN A 83 -3.22 10.66 12.63
CA ASN A 83 -4.59 11.03 12.92
C ASN A 83 -5.41 9.78 13.23
N GLU A 84 -5.96 9.74 14.45
CA GLU A 84 -6.76 8.60 14.92
C GLU A 84 -7.98 8.34 14.06
N ILE A 85 -8.58 9.38 13.48
CA ILE A 85 -9.74 9.23 12.61
C ILE A 85 -9.32 8.53 11.32
N ASP A 86 -8.19 8.93 10.72
CA ASP A 86 -7.67 8.30 9.51
C ASP A 86 -7.34 6.82 9.76
N GLU A 87 -6.72 6.53 10.91
CA GLU A 87 -6.42 5.15 11.29
C GLU A 87 -7.69 4.31 11.40
N LEU A 88 -8.70 4.82 12.10
CA LEU A 88 -9.96 4.12 12.28
C LEU A 88 -10.66 3.87 10.96
N LEU A 89 -10.71 4.88 10.08
CA LEU A 89 -11.33 4.74 8.77
C LEU A 89 -10.59 3.75 7.89
N SER A 90 -9.26 3.75 7.94
CA SER A 90 -8.46 2.82 7.15
C SER A 90 -8.70 1.37 7.56
N ILE A 91 -8.76 1.09 8.85
CA ILE A 91 -9.04 -0.25 9.36
C ILE A 91 -10.47 -0.66 9.01
N ASN A 92 -11.44 0.24 9.16
CA ASN A 92 -12.83 -0.04 8.80
C ASN A 92 -12.99 -0.31 7.29
N ASN A 93 -12.11 0.24 6.46
CA ASN A 93 -12.11 0.00 5.02
C ASN A 93 -11.32 -1.26 4.64
N GLY A 94 -10.83 -2.01 5.60
CA GLY A 94 -10.24 -3.31 5.38
C GLY A 94 -8.72 -3.39 5.46
N ALA A 95 -8.04 -2.35 5.92
CA ALA A 95 -6.60 -2.42 6.16
C ALA A 95 -6.32 -3.32 7.36
N ASP A 96 -5.25 -4.09 7.30
CA ASP A 96 -4.84 -4.97 8.40
C ASP A 96 -4.06 -4.22 9.47
N HIS A 97 -3.27 -3.25 9.06
CA HIS A 97 -2.46 -2.42 9.95
C HIS A 97 -2.34 -1.00 9.43
N TYR A 98 -1.98 -0.10 10.33
CA TYR A 98 -1.78 1.31 10.03
C TYR A 98 -0.52 1.77 10.76
N ILE A 99 0.43 2.35 10.00
CA ILE A 99 1.71 2.80 10.52
C ILE A 99 1.91 4.26 10.14
N THR A 100 2.22 5.08 11.14
CA THR A 100 2.50 6.52 10.92
C THR A 100 3.99 6.83 10.97
#